data_c7bc2b097942705c313042869d7313e0
#
_entry.id   c7bc2b097942705c313042869d7313e0
#
_cell.length_a   1.000
_cell.length_b   1.000
_cell.length_c   1.000
_cell.angle_alpha   90.00
_cell.angle_beta   90.00
_cell.angle_gamma   90.00
#
_symmetry.space_group_name_H-M   'P 1'
#
loop_
_entity.id
_entity.type
_entity.pdbx_description
1 polymer ?
#
loop_
_entity_poly.entity_id
_entity_poly.type
_entity_poly.pdbx_seq_one_letter_code
_entity_poly.pdbx_strand_id
1 'polypeptide(L)'
;MKPPGGMGDWSGLMKQAQKQLGDFQKKMKEMDEKLKDRIVEGSAGGGMVKVLFNGKQEVVDVKIDPSVLEEEDQEFLEEMIMAAIRQGLEKSNDLAEEEKSKITGGMNIPGLENLM
;
A
#
# COMPACT_ATOMS: atom_id res chain seq x y z
N MET A 1 -14.90 -27.78 -40.92
CA MET A 1 -13.58 -28.25 -40.53
C MET A 1 -13.27 -27.82 -39.10
N LYS A 2 -12.91 -28.73 -38.28
CA LYS A 2 -12.57 -28.44 -36.91
C LYS A 2 -11.10 -27.97 -36.85
N PRO A 3 -10.81 -26.82 -36.25
CA PRO A 3 -9.43 -26.37 -36.12
C PRO A 3 -8.63 -27.38 -35.30
N PRO A 4 -7.42 -27.73 -35.74
CA PRO A 4 -6.61 -28.68 -34.99
C PRO A 4 -6.27 -28.13 -33.61
N GLY A 5 -6.50 -28.95 -32.60
CA GLY A 5 -6.17 -28.60 -31.23
C GLY A 5 -7.02 -27.53 -30.58
N GLY A 6 -8.09 -27.05 -31.21
CA GLY A 6 -8.86 -25.93 -30.73
C GLY A 6 -9.39 -26.10 -29.30
N MET A 7 -10.04 -27.21 -29.02
CA MET A 7 -10.61 -27.47 -27.69
C MET A 7 -9.53 -27.82 -26.67
N GLY A 8 -8.53 -28.60 -27.06
CA GLY A 8 -7.44 -28.98 -26.17
C GLY A 8 -6.58 -27.81 -25.77
N ASP A 9 -6.22 -26.99 -26.78
CA ASP A 9 -5.42 -25.79 -26.52
C ASP A 9 -6.16 -24.77 -25.68
N TRP A 10 -7.45 -24.62 -25.93
CA TRP A 10 -8.29 -23.73 -25.16
C TRP A 10 -8.34 -24.14 -23.69
N SER A 11 -8.52 -25.43 -23.41
CA SER A 11 -8.54 -25.94 -22.04
C SER A 11 -7.22 -25.71 -21.33
N GLY A 12 -6.08 -25.90 -22.04
CA GLY A 12 -4.77 -25.64 -21.49
C GLY A 12 -4.56 -24.15 -21.18
N LEU A 13 -5.00 -23.27 -22.08
CA LEU A 13 -4.92 -21.84 -21.88
C LEU A 13 -5.79 -21.40 -20.70
N MET A 14 -6.99 -21.97 -20.56
CA MET A 14 -7.89 -21.65 -19.47
C MET A 14 -7.30 -22.05 -18.11
N LYS A 15 -6.72 -23.24 -18.04
CA LYS A 15 -6.05 -23.71 -16.83
C LYS A 15 -4.86 -22.83 -16.47
N GLN A 16 -4.09 -22.44 -17.45
CA GLN A 16 -2.93 -21.57 -17.24
C GLN A 16 -3.38 -20.19 -16.76
N ALA A 17 -4.44 -19.64 -17.36
CA ALA A 17 -4.97 -18.34 -16.95
C ALA A 17 -5.51 -18.39 -15.52
N GLN A 18 -6.20 -19.45 -15.17
CA GLN A 18 -6.72 -19.66 -13.81
C GLN A 18 -5.59 -19.76 -12.79
N LYS A 19 -4.52 -20.47 -13.16
CA LYS A 19 -3.35 -20.59 -12.29
C LYS A 19 -2.69 -19.24 -12.08
N GLN A 20 -2.50 -18.46 -13.14
CA GLN A 20 -1.91 -17.12 -13.04
C GLN A 20 -2.76 -16.18 -12.19
N LEU A 21 -4.09 -16.25 -12.35
CA LEU A 21 -4.99 -15.45 -11.56
C LEU A 21 -4.93 -15.84 -10.08
N GLY A 22 -4.90 -17.14 -9.80
CA GLY A 22 -4.77 -17.65 -8.43
C GLY A 22 -3.45 -17.22 -7.80
N ASP A 23 -2.35 -17.30 -8.54
CA ASP A 23 -1.04 -16.86 -8.07
C ASP A 23 -1.03 -15.36 -7.79
N PHE A 24 -1.66 -14.57 -8.65
CA PHE A 24 -1.79 -13.13 -8.46
C PHE A 24 -2.58 -12.80 -7.20
N GLN A 25 -3.73 -13.43 -7.02
CA GLN A 25 -4.57 -13.24 -5.84
C GLN A 25 -3.82 -13.61 -4.56
N LYS A 26 -3.05 -14.69 -4.60
CA LYS A 26 -2.23 -15.12 -3.47
C LYS A 26 -1.18 -14.08 -3.13
N LYS A 27 -0.49 -13.56 -4.13
CA LYS A 27 0.54 -12.53 -3.95
C LYS A 27 -0.05 -11.24 -3.41
N MET A 28 -1.24 -10.87 -3.88
CA MET A 28 -1.93 -9.68 -3.39
C MET A 28 -2.32 -9.82 -1.92
N LYS A 29 -2.79 -11.01 -1.55
CA LYS A 29 -3.14 -11.30 -0.16
C LYS A 29 -1.91 -11.27 0.75
N GLU A 30 -0.82 -11.88 0.31
CA GLU A 30 0.45 -11.86 1.04
C GLU A 30 0.98 -10.42 1.19
N MET A 31 0.83 -9.61 0.14
CA MET A 31 1.18 -8.21 0.17
C MET A 31 0.37 -7.45 1.20
N ASP A 32 -0.95 -7.65 1.24
CA ASP A 32 -1.83 -7.01 2.21
C ASP A 32 -1.43 -7.35 3.64
N GLU A 33 -1.14 -8.62 3.90
CA GLU A 33 -0.70 -9.07 5.22
C GLU A 33 0.63 -8.45 5.61
N LYS A 34 1.56 -8.37 4.66
CA LYS A 34 2.86 -7.75 4.86
C LYS A 34 2.74 -6.26 5.14
N LEU A 35 1.91 -5.56 4.37
CA LEU A 35 1.69 -4.12 4.52
C LEU A 35 1.05 -3.80 5.88
N LYS A 36 0.18 -4.68 6.35
CA LYS A 36 -0.49 -4.49 7.63
C LYS A 36 0.50 -4.44 8.79
N ASP A 37 1.60 -5.17 8.68
CA ASP A 37 2.63 -5.26 9.72
C ASP A 37 3.77 -4.25 9.54
N ARG A 38 3.84 -3.55 8.41
CA ARG A 38 4.89 -2.57 8.16
C ARG A 38 4.44 -1.20 8.63
N ILE A 39 5.28 -0.58 9.43
CA ILE A 39 4.97 0.70 10.08
C ILE A 39 5.79 1.81 9.45
N VAL A 40 5.12 2.92 9.13
CA VAL A 40 5.76 4.15 8.70
C VAL A 40 5.36 5.27 9.66
N GLU A 41 6.18 6.31 9.73
CA GLU A 41 5.97 7.40 10.68
C GLU A 41 5.84 8.72 9.95
N GLY A 42 4.79 9.47 10.29
CA GLY A 42 4.69 10.88 9.96
C GLY A 42 5.02 11.68 11.19
N SER A 43 5.80 12.74 11.03
CA SER A 43 6.18 13.56 12.17
C SER A 43 6.15 15.03 11.81
N ALA A 44 5.99 15.88 12.82
CA ALA A 44 6.01 17.32 12.70
C ALA A 44 6.61 17.94 13.95
N GLY A 45 7.05 19.20 13.84
CA GLY A 45 7.61 19.92 14.97
C GLY A 45 8.89 19.31 15.51
N GLY A 46 9.76 18.80 14.64
CA GLY A 46 11.01 18.17 15.08
C GLY A 46 10.80 16.85 15.81
N GLY A 47 9.69 16.18 15.54
CA GLY A 47 9.38 14.91 16.18
C GLY A 47 8.50 15.04 17.43
N MET A 48 8.02 16.24 17.73
CA MET A 48 7.15 16.44 18.88
C MET A 48 5.76 15.82 18.69
N VAL A 49 5.31 15.72 17.43
CA VAL A 49 4.08 15.02 17.10
C VAL A 49 4.45 13.94 16.10
N LYS A 50 4.06 12.70 16.39
CA LYS A 50 4.31 11.54 15.54
C LYS A 50 3.03 10.76 15.38
N VAL A 51 2.72 10.38 14.14
CA VAL A 51 1.58 9.50 13.85
C VAL A 51 2.12 8.30 13.10
N LEU A 52 1.84 7.12 13.61
CA LEU A 52 2.30 5.87 13.03
C LEU A 52 1.18 5.26 12.22
N PHE A 53 1.51 4.85 11.00
CA PHE A 53 0.59 4.17 10.08
C PHE A 53 1.17 2.82 9.69
N ASN A 54 0.29 1.89 9.37
CA ASN A 54 0.76 0.70 8.66
C ASN A 54 0.72 0.97 7.14
N GLY A 55 1.13 -0.01 6.34
CA GLY A 55 1.15 0.14 4.90
C GLY A 55 -0.24 0.15 4.24
N LYS A 56 -1.29 -0.05 5.02
CA LYS A 56 -2.68 -0.02 4.56
C LYS A 56 -3.39 1.27 4.92
N GLN A 57 -2.65 2.31 5.23
CA GLN A 57 -3.16 3.65 5.56
C GLN A 57 -4.02 3.68 6.84
N GLU A 58 -3.76 2.74 7.73
CA GLU A 58 -4.44 2.71 9.03
C GLU A 58 -3.55 3.35 10.08
N VAL A 59 -4.14 4.16 10.96
CA VAL A 59 -3.42 4.76 12.08
C VAL A 59 -3.20 3.68 13.15
N VAL A 60 -1.94 3.48 13.52
CA VAL A 60 -1.57 2.48 14.52
C VAL A 60 -1.33 3.11 15.89
N ASP A 61 -0.74 4.31 15.90
CA ASP A 61 -0.41 4.98 17.15
C ASP A 61 -0.22 6.48 16.92
N VAL A 62 -0.40 7.26 17.97
CA VAL A 62 -0.17 8.70 17.97
C VAL A 62 0.64 9.04 19.21
N LYS A 63 1.73 9.77 19.01
CA LYS A 63 2.60 10.22 20.10
C LYS A 63 2.75 11.73 20.07
N ILE A 64 2.45 12.37 21.18
CA ILE A 64 2.57 13.81 21.33
C ILE A 64 3.47 14.09 22.53
N ASP A 65 4.53 14.87 22.30
CA ASP A 65 5.40 15.27 23.38
C ASP A 65 4.65 16.18 24.34
N PRO A 66 4.70 15.94 25.65
CA PRO A 66 3.99 16.74 26.62
C PRO A 66 4.33 18.24 26.56
N SER A 67 5.53 18.60 26.13
CA SER A 67 5.94 19.99 26.02
C SER A 67 5.07 20.79 25.04
N VAL A 68 4.51 20.13 24.04
CA VAL A 68 3.62 20.79 23.07
C VAL A 68 2.33 21.23 23.74
N LEU A 69 1.84 20.41 24.68
CA LEU A 69 0.60 20.69 25.41
C LEU A 69 0.77 21.85 26.40
N GLU A 70 2.00 22.07 26.87
CA GLU A 70 2.31 23.12 27.79
C GLU A 70 2.28 24.53 27.15
N GLU A 71 2.46 24.60 25.84
CA GLU A 71 2.45 25.88 25.12
C GLU A 71 1.07 26.52 25.00
N GLU A 72 0.01 25.77 25.28
CA GLU A 72 -1.39 26.24 25.24
C GLU A 72 -1.82 26.82 23.89
N ASP A 73 -1.14 26.46 22.81
CA ASP A 73 -1.47 26.90 21.45
C ASP A 73 -2.18 25.78 20.73
N GLN A 74 -3.50 25.75 20.84
CA GLN A 74 -4.32 24.73 20.22
C GLN A 74 -4.21 24.70 18.71
N GLU A 75 -4.19 25.88 18.08
CA GLU A 75 -4.11 25.98 16.63
C GLU A 75 -2.80 25.42 16.09
N PHE A 76 -1.71 25.72 16.77
CA PHE A 76 -0.39 25.22 16.43
C PHE A 76 -0.33 23.69 16.54
N LEU A 77 -0.91 23.14 17.61
CA LEU A 77 -1.00 21.71 17.83
C LEU A 77 -1.81 21.03 16.71
N GLU A 78 -2.94 21.62 16.35
CA GLU A 78 -3.78 21.10 15.28
C GLU A 78 -3.03 21.05 13.94
N GLU A 79 -2.28 22.09 13.62
CA GLU A 79 -1.46 22.16 12.40
C GLU A 79 -0.38 21.10 12.40
N MET A 80 0.27 20.87 13.53
CA MET A 80 1.31 19.84 13.63
C MET A 80 0.72 18.44 13.46
N ILE A 81 -0.43 18.18 14.06
CA ILE A 81 -1.10 16.90 13.91
C ILE A 81 -1.47 16.68 12.45
N MET A 82 -2.00 17.69 11.80
CA MET A 82 -2.36 17.60 10.37
C MET A 82 -1.14 17.31 9.50
N ALA A 83 -0.04 18.00 9.76
CA ALA A 83 1.20 17.81 9.01
C ALA A 83 1.75 16.39 9.19
N ALA A 84 1.73 15.88 10.42
CA ALA A 84 2.19 14.52 10.72
C ALA A 84 1.32 13.48 10.03
N ILE A 85 0.00 13.69 10.02
CA ILE A 85 -0.93 12.79 9.34
C ILE A 85 -0.67 12.78 7.84
N ARG A 86 -0.53 13.94 7.21
CA ARG A 86 -0.26 14.04 5.77
C ARG A 86 1.02 13.32 5.39
N GLN A 87 2.07 13.55 6.15
CA GLN A 87 3.36 12.92 5.89
C GLN A 87 3.28 11.40 6.04
N GLY A 88 2.63 10.94 7.11
CA GLY A 88 2.47 9.51 7.38
C GLY A 88 1.64 8.81 6.32
N LEU A 89 0.53 9.43 5.88
CA LEU A 89 -0.31 8.89 4.82
C LEU A 89 0.45 8.80 3.50
N GLU A 90 1.23 9.82 3.17
CA GLU A 90 2.04 9.82 1.96
C GLU A 90 3.05 8.66 1.98
N LYS A 91 3.75 8.49 3.09
CA LYS A 91 4.70 7.38 3.24
C LYS A 91 4.01 6.02 3.16
N SER A 92 2.83 5.89 3.77
CA SER A 92 2.05 4.66 3.73
C SER A 92 1.59 4.34 2.30
N ASN A 93 1.12 5.34 1.57
CA ASN A 93 0.72 5.17 0.17
C ASN A 93 1.90 4.79 -0.70
N ASP A 94 3.05 5.42 -0.52
CA ASP A 94 4.25 5.13 -1.28
C ASP A 94 4.71 3.68 -1.03
N LEU A 95 4.63 3.24 0.22
CA LEU A 95 4.97 1.87 0.57
C LEU A 95 4.03 0.88 -0.10
N ALA A 96 2.73 1.16 -0.08
CA ALA A 96 1.73 0.29 -0.72
C ALA A 96 1.96 0.21 -2.23
N GLU A 97 2.24 1.34 -2.87
CA GLU A 97 2.51 1.37 -4.30
C GLU A 97 3.80 0.64 -4.66
N GLU A 98 4.83 0.78 -3.85
CA GLU A 98 6.09 0.08 -4.04
C GLU A 98 5.90 -1.44 -4.01
N GLU A 99 5.18 -1.95 -3.02
CA GLU A 99 4.91 -3.37 -2.91
C GLU A 99 4.02 -3.87 -4.06
N LYS A 100 3.02 -3.06 -4.44
CA LYS A 100 2.15 -3.38 -5.56
C LYS A 100 2.93 -3.44 -6.87
N SER A 101 3.87 -2.52 -7.08
CA SER A 101 4.71 -2.48 -8.27
C SER A 101 5.57 -3.73 -8.40
N LYS A 102 6.04 -4.29 -7.30
CA LYS A 102 6.81 -5.53 -7.32
C LYS A 102 6.00 -6.69 -7.88
N ILE A 103 4.72 -6.73 -7.57
CA ILE A 103 3.83 -7.79 -8.06
C ILE A 103 3.46 -7.56 -9.52
N THR A 104 3.02 -6.34 -9.86
CA THR A 104 2.61 -6.01 -11.23
C THR A 104 3.78 -5.99 -12.20
N GLY A 105 4.95 -5.55 -11.75
CA GLY A 105 6.18 -5.56 -12.56
C GLY A 105 6.61 -6.96 -12.95
N GLY A 106 6.39 -7.94 -12.07
CA GLY A 106 6.70 -9.33 -12.34
C GLY A 106 5.74 -10.00 -13.31
N MET A 107 4.57 -9.42 -13.53
CA MET A 107 3.55 -9.98 -14.41
C MET A 107 3.69 -9.53 -15.86
N ASN A 108 4.40 -8.44 -16.10
CA ASN A 108 4.68 -7.91 -17.44
C ASN A 108 3.43 -7.85 -18.33
N ILE A 109 2.39 -7.19 -17.84
CA ILE A 109 1.12 -7.04 -18.57
C ILE A 109 1.21 -5.82 -19.49
N PRO A 110 1.09 -6.01 -20.82
CA PRO A 110 1.11 -4.89 -21.76
C PRO A 110 -0.06 -3.93 -21.51
N GLY A 111 0.21 -2.66 -21.50
CA GLY A 111 -0.82 -1.64 -21.34
C GLY A 111 -1.18 -1.31 -19.90
N LEU A 112 -0.65 -2.01 -18.93
CA LEU A 112 -0.92 -1.72 -17.52
C LEU A 112 -0.43 -0.33 -17.13
N GLU A 113 0.68 0.10 -17.71
CA GLU A 113 1.25 1.42 -17.48
C GLU A 113 0.30 2.54 -17.91
N ASN A 114 -0.49 2.30 -18.93
CA ASN A 114 -1.45 3.29 -19.43
C ASN A 114 -2.69 3.42 -18.56
N LEU A 115 -2.91 2.47 -17.66
CA LEU A 115 -4.03 2.49 -16.73
C LEU A 115 -3.70 3.23 -15.43
N MET A 116 -2.46 3.49 -15.20
CA MET A 116 -1.94 4.20 -14.05
C MET A 116 -1.50 5.60 -14.43
#